data_ec95d50c520d0eec8ef19ae9b411d20c
#
_entry.id   ec95d50c520d0eec8ef19ae9b411d20c
#
_cell.length_a   1.000
_cell.length_b   1.000
_cell.length_c   1.000
_cell.angle_alpha   90.00
_cell.angle_beta   90.00
_cell.angle_gamma   90.00
#
_symmetry.space_group_name_H-M   'P 1'
#
loop_
_entity.id
_entity.type
_entity.pdbx_description
1 polymer ?
#
loop_
_entity_poly.entity_id
_entity_poly.type
_entity_poly.pdbx_seq_one_letter_code
_entity_poly.pdbx_strand_id
1 'polypeptide(L)'
;MESKFKDELTERLIRYTAIDSQSDELSNKTPSTDQQFDMLNLLKEELLALGAKDVQLTDYGVVLATVPGNISAPSVGFLAHVDTAPQFNASGVKPRLIKGYNGGDILSLIHI
;
A
#
# COMPACT_ATOMS: atom_id res chain seq x y z
N MET A 1 -7.57 -2.30 -22.55
CA MET A 1 -7.96 -1.96 -21.16
C MET A 1 -7.19 -2.82 -20.15
N GLU A 2 -7.12 -4.11 -20.34
CA GLU A 2 -6.44 -5.04 -19.43
C GLU A 2 -4.93 -4.77 -19.26
N SER A 3 -4.21 -4.40 -20.30
CA SER A 3 -2.78 -4.09 -20.24
C SER A 3 -2.48 -2.83 -19.41
N LYS A 4 -3.32 -1.79 -19.51
CA LYS A 4 -3.10 -0.52 -18.81
C LYS A 4 -3.20 -0.69 -17.30
N PHE A 5 -4.19 -1.40 -16.79
CA PHE A 5 -4.31 -1.68 -15.35
C PHE A 5 -3.18 -2.56 -14.84
N LYS A 6 -2.76 -3.53 -15.63
CA LYS A 6 -1.65 -4.41 -15.26
C LYS A 6 -0.35 -3.64 -15.08
N ASP A 7 -0.02 -2.76 -16.00
CA ASP A 7 1.19 -1.96 -15.95
C ASP A 7 1.14 -0.97 -14.77
N GLU A 8 0.01 -0.28 -14.58
CA GLU A 8 -0.20 0.63 -13.47
C GLU A 8 -0.09 -0.08 -12.10
N LEU A 9 -0.71 -1.23 -11.94
CA LEU A 9 -0.63 -2.01 -10.70
C LEU A 9 0.78 -2.53 -10.44
N THR A 10 1.51 -2.93 -11.48
CA THR A 10 2.91 -3.35 -11.37
C THR A 10 3.79 -2.18 -10.90
N GLU A 11 3.64 -1.01 -11.49
CA GLU A 11 4.39 0.18 -11.09
C GLU A 11 4.07 0.61 -9.65
N ARG A 12 2.81 0.57 -9.26
CA ARG A 12 2.39 0.85 -7.88
C ARG A 12 3.01 -0.13 -6.90
N LEU A 13 2.95 -1.43 -7.18
CA LEU A 13 3.54 -2.44 -6.31
C LEU A 13 5.05 -2.21 -6.13
N ILE A 14 5.78 -1.97 -7.21
CA ILE A 14 7.22 -1.69 -7.15
C ILE A 14 7.50 -0.45 -6.30
N ARG A 15 6.73 0.62 -6.50
CA ARG A 15 6.87 1.88 -5.75
C ARG A 15 6.55 1.71 -4.27
N TYR A 16 5.49 0.98 -3.94
CA TYR A 16 5.08 0.75 -2.56
C TYR A 16 6.05 -0.14 -1.80
N THR A 17 6.56 -1.19 -2.43
CA THR A 17 7.55 -2.07 -1.81
C THR A 17 8.93 -1.42 -1.58
N ALA A 18 9.19 -0.28 -2.20
CA ALA A 18 10.42 0.49 -1.96
C ALA A 18 10.36 1.29 -0.64
N ILE A 19 9.17 1.45 -0.05
CA ILE A 19 8.97 2.19 1.19
C ILE A 19 8.86 1.18 2.34
N ASP A 20 9.69 1.36 3.36
CA ASP A 20 9.59 0.60 4.59
C ASP A 20 8.41 1.12 5.42
N SER A 21 7.38 0.30 5.58
CA SER A 21 6.21 0.59 6.42
C SER A 21 6.03 -0.46 7.52
N GLN A 22 7.12 -1.10 7.93
CA GLN A 22 7.09 -2.16 8.91
C GLN A 22 6.56 -1.70 10.27
N SER A 23 5.64 -2.48 10.82
CA SER A 23 5.13 -2.29 12.17
C SER A 23 6.08 -2.82 13.23
N ASP A 24 5.86 -2.39 14.48
CA ASP A 24 6.60 -2.86 15.66
C ASP A 24 5.59 -3.32 16.72
N GLU A 25 5.56 -4.62 16.99
CA GLU A 25 4.62 -5.22 17.95
C GLU A 25 4.91 -4.85 19.42
N LEU A 26 6.12 -4.37 19.72
CA LEU A 26 6.52 -3.95 21.05
C LEU A 26 6.27 -2.46 21.31
N SER A 27 5.86 -1.73 20.30
CA SER A 27 5.59 -0.28 20.40
C SER A 27 4.25 -0.03 21.07
N ASN A 28 4.24 1.00 21.94
CA ASN A 28 3.01 1.52 22.56
C ASN A 28 2.43 2.74 21.81
N LYS A 29 2.97 3.05 20.62
CA LYS A 29 2.52 4.17 19.79
C LYS A 29 1.50 3.72 18.74
N THR A 30 0.78 4.67 18.18
CA THR A 30 -0.09 4.49 17.01
C THR A 30 0.14 5.64 16.03
N PRO A 31 0.64 5.36 14.81
CA PRO A 31 1.12 4.07 14.34
C PRO A 31 2.33 3.57 15.13
N SER A 32 2.60 2.27 15.08
CA SER A 32 3.64 1.63 15.89
C SER A 32 5.07 2.05 15.49
N THR A 33 5.26 2.52 14.27
CA THR A 33 6.53 3.07 13.76
C THR A 33 6.28 4.36 12.99
N ASP A 34 7.19 5.32 13.13
CA ASP A 34 7.07 6.62 12.46
C ASP A 34 7.26 6.49 10.92
N GLN A 35 8.02 5.51 10.46
CA GLN A 35 8.25 5.24 9.03
C GLN A 35 6.98 4.86 8.25
N GLN A 36 5.94 4.40 8.92
CA GLN A 36 4.64 4.16 8.29
C GLN A 36 4.03 5.44 7.68
N PHE A 37 4.37 6.62 8.22
CA PHE A 37 3.92 7.89 7.66
C PHE A 37 4.48 8.16 6.27
N ASP A 38 5.62 7.60 5.88
CA ASP A 38 6.17 7.77 4.53
C ASP A 38 5.23 7.13 3.49
N MET A 39 4.75 5.92 3.78
CA MET A 39 3.77 5.25 2.93
C MET A 39 2.41 5.95 2.95
N LEU A 40 1.95 6.37 4.13
CA LEU A 40 0.67 7.09 4.28
C LEU A 40 0.67 8.43 3.52
N ASN A 41 1.77 9.17 3.55
CA ASN A 41 1.90 10.41 2.79
C ASN A 41 1.87 10.15 1.28
N LEU A 42 2.57 9.12 0.79
CA LEU A 42 2.50 8.72 -0.62
C LEU A 42 1.06 8.40 -1.03
N LEU A 43 0.35 7.60 -0.25
CA LEU A 43 -1.05 7.25 -0.53
C LEU A 43 -1.98 8.47 -0.53
N LYS A 44 -1.77 9.39 0.40
CA LYS A 44 -2.49 10.68 0.43
C LYS A 44 -2.30 11.46 -0.86
N GLU A 45 -1.05 11.62 -1.31
CA GLU A 45 -0.73 12.33 -2.55
C GLU A 45 -1.35 11.64 -3.78
N GLU A 46 -1.29 10.32 -3.85
CA GLU A 46 -1.90 9.57 -4.94
C GLU A 46 -3.42 9.68 -4.97
N LEU A 47 -4.09 9.65 -3.82
CA LEU A 47 -5.54 9.85 -3.73
C LEU A 47 -5.94 11.24 -4.19
N LEU A 48 -5.18 12.28 -3.82
CA LEU A 48 -5.38 13.63 -4.31
C LEU A 48 -5.20 13.70 -5.83
N ALA A 49 -4.15 13.09 -6.37
CA ALA A 49 -3.87 13.06 -7.81
C ALA A 49 -4.97 12.32 -8.60
N LEU A 50 -5.59 11.30 -8.01
CA LEU A 50 -6.73 10.58 -8.58
C LEU A 50 -8.05 11.36 -8.49
N GLY A 51 -8.07 12.50 -7.81
CA GLY A 51 -9.25 13.37 -7.69
C GLY A 51 -10.20 12.97 -6.55
N ALA A 52 -9.76 12.16 -5.61
CA ALA A 52 -10.52 11.86 -4.40
C ALA A 52 -10.81 13.14 -3.60
N LYS A 53 -11.91 13.15 -2.87
CA LYS A 53 -12.36 14.26 -2.03
C LYS A 53 -12.11 13.96 -0.56
N ASP A 54 -12.09 15.02 0.25
CA ASP A 54 -11.95 14.93 1.70
C ASP A 54 -10.77 14.05 2.14
N VAL A 55 -9.66 14.15 1.41
CA VAL A 55 -8.46 13.34 1.70
C VAL A 55 -7.79 13.87 2.96
N GLN A 56 -7.70 13.01 3.97
CA GLN A 56 -7.16 13.33 5.28
C GLN A 56 -6.15 12.26 5.71
N LEU A 57 -5.08 12.69 6.34
CA LEU A 57 -4.15 11.82 7.07
C LEU A 57 -4.24 12.19 8.54
N THR A 58 -4.65 11.26 9.38
CA THR A 58 -4.78 11.44 10.82
C THR A 58 -3.46 11.27 11.55
N ASP A 59 -3.34 11.84 12.75
CA ASP A 59 -2.14 11.73 13.57
C ASP A 59 -1.87 10.30 14.06
N TYR A 60 -2.89 9.44 14.04
CA TYR A 60 -2.76 8.02 14.40
C TYR A 60 -2.61 7.08 13.19
N GLY A 61 -2.24 7.65 12.02
CA GLY A 61 -1.81 6.85 10.87
C GLY A 61 -2.95 6.23 10.04
N VAL A 62 -4.03 6.98 9.81
CA VAL A 62 -5.10 6.56 8.89
C VAL A 62 -5.25 7.58 7.77
N VAL A 63 -5.25 7.13 6.52
CA VAL A 63 -5.62 7.94 5.36
C VAL A 63 -7.09 7.67 5.05
N LEU A 64 -7.88 8.73 5.01
CA LEU A 64 -9.29 8.72 4.66
C LEU A 64 -9.49 9.49 3.35
N ALA A 65 -10.36 9.00 2.50
CA ALA A 65 -10.73 9.69 1.26
C ALA A 65 -12.16 9.32 0.84
N THR A 66 -12.78 10.19 0.09
CA THR A 66 -14.12 10.01 -0.45
C THR A 66 -14.09 10.02 -1.98
N VAL A 67 -14.71 9.04 -2.60
CA VAL A 67 -15.04 9.07 -4.03
C VAL A 67 -16.54 9.35 -4.13
N PRO A 68 -16.97 10.52 -4.62
CA PRO A 68 -18.39 10.85 -4.73
C PRO A 68 -19.12 9.87 -5.63
N GLY A 69 -20.26 9.40 -5.17
CA GLY A 69 -21.16 8.59 -5.99
C GLY A 69 -21.93 9.44 -7.02
N ASN A 70 -22.51 8.78 -7.99
CA ASN A 70 -23.36 9.38 -9.04
C ASN A 70 -24.84 9.01 -8.90
N ILE A 71 -25.22 8.33 -7.83
CA ILE A 71 -26.60 7.94 -7.50
C ILE A 71 -26.89 8.19 -6.02
N SER A 72 -28.16 8.29 -5.67
CA SER A 72 -28.60 8.33 -4.26
C SER A 72 -28.71 6.91 -3.74
N ALA A 73 -27.70 6.46 -3.01
CA ALA A 73 -27.60 5.11 -2.44
C ALA A 73 -26.76 5.14 -1.17
N PRO A 74 -26.80 4.10 -0.34
CA PRO A 74 -25.90 3.95 0.79
C PRO A 74 -24.42 3.97 0.36
N SER A 75 -23.57 4.59 1.20
CA SER A 75 -22.12 4.57 0.97
C SER A 75 -21.51 3.20 1.22
N VAL A 76 -20.50 2.87 0.44
CA VAL A 76 -19.70 1.64 0.60
C VAL A 76 -18.30 2.05 1.07
N GLY A 77 -17.81 1.40 2.12
CA GLY A 77 -16.46 1.62 2.64
C GLY A 77 -15.51 0.49 2.22
N PHE A 78 -14.30 0.88 1.84
CA PHE A 78 -13.19 -0.04 1.59
C PHE A 78 -12.09 0.23 2.62
N LEU A 79 -11.52 -0.83 3.19
CA LEU A 79 -10.45 -0.74 4.16
C LEU A 79 -9.28 -1.61 3.71
N ALA A 80 -8.08 -1.09 3.88
CA ALA A 80 -6.85 -1.83 3.65
C ALA A 80 -5.81 -1.38 4.67
N HIS A 81 -5.03 -2.32 5.23
CA HIS A 81 -3.91 -1.95 6.08
C HIS A 81 -2.71 -1.52 5.25
N VAL A 82 -1.85 -0.68 5.82
CA VAL A 82 -0.69 -0.08 5.16
C VAL A 82 0.61 -0.65 5.69
N ASP A 83 0.63 -1.05 6.95
CA ASP A 83 1.82 -1.61 7.59
C ASP A 83 2.19 -2.98 7.03
N THR A 84 3.47 -3.31 7.11
CA THR A 84 3.98 -4.65 6.84
C THR A 84 4.34 -5.36 8.14
N ALA A 85 4.30 -6.69 8.10
CA ALA A 85 4.50 -7.54 9.28
C ALA A 85 5.92 -7.39 9.87
N PRO A 86 6.06 -7.38 11.21
CA PRO A 86 7.36 -7.19 11.86
C PRO A 86 8.31 -8.39 11.72
N GLN A 87 7.80 -9.56 11.33
CA GLN A 87 8.57 -10.80 11.22
C GLN A 87 9.51 -10.84 10.00
N PHE A 88 9.29 -9.99 9.01
CA PHE A 88 10.06 -9.96 7.77
C PHE A 88 10.58 -8.56 7.50
N ASN A 89 11.87 -8.48 7.10
CA ASN A 89 12.47 -7.19 6.76
C ASN A 89 11.75 -6.53 5.57
N ALA A 90 11.26 -5.32 5.77
CA ALA A 90 10.61 -4.50 4.75
C ALA A 90 11.54 -3.40 4.17
N SER A 91 12.76 -3.28 4.68
CA SER A 91 13.73 -2.30 4.19
C SER A 91 14.53 -2.85 3.00
N GLY A 92 14.71 -2.00 1.97
CA GLY A 92 15.52 -2.36 0.81
C GLY A 92 14.96 -3.49 -0.05
N VAL A 93 13.66 -3.68 -0.07
CA VAL A 93 12.99 -4.70 -0.87
C VAL A 93 13.26 -4.49 -2.35
N LYS A 94 13.66 -5.57 -3.05
CA LYS A 94 13.95 -5.58 -4.48
C LYS A 94 12.97 -6.49 -5.21
N PRO A 95 11.81 -5.98 -5.62
CA PRO A 95 10.79 -6.78 -6.31
C PRO A 95 11.32 -7.28 -7.65
N ARG A 96 10.96 -8.50 -8.00
CA ARG A 96 11.31 -9.13 -9.26
C ARG A 96 10.05 -9.47 -10.06
N LEU A 97 9.95 -8.96 -11.28
CA LEU A 97 8.86 -9.27 -12.18
C LEU A 97 9.18 -10.54 -12.99
N ILE A 98 8.35 -11.55 -12.85
CA ILE A 98 8.42 -12.80 -13.63
C ILE A 98 7.38 -12.72 -14.75
N LYS A 99 7.86 -12.66 -15.97
CA LYS A 99 7.00 -12.65 -17.16
C LYS A 99 6.76 -14.07 -17.67
N GLY A 100 5.56 -14.31 -18.23
CA GLY A 100 5.22 -15.60 -18.82
C GLY A 100 5.16 -16.74 -17.81
N TYR A 101 4.84 -16.43 -16.55
CA TYR A 101 4.70 -17.46 -15.51
C TYR A 101 3.55 -18.42 -15.85
N ASN A 102 3.86 -19.70 -15.97
CA ASN A 102 2.94 -20.77 -16.36
C ASN A 102 2.67 -21.80 -15.25
N GLY A 103 2.97 -21.43 -14.02
CA GLY A 103 2.89 -22.32 -12.86
C GLY A 103 4.23 -23.02 -12.55
N GLY A 104 4.35 -23.57 -11.37
CA GLY A 104 5.55 -24.22 -10.84
C GLY A 104 6.15 -23.47 -9.66
N ASP A 105 7.25 -23.98 -9.14
CA ASP A 105 7.88 -23.42 -7.95
C ASP A 105 8.66 -22.13 -8.30
N ILE A 106 8.49 -21.13 -7.46
CA ILE A 106 9.32 -19.91 -7.48
C ILE A 106 10.24 -19.99 -6.26
N LEU A 107 11.55 -20.15 -6.51
CA LEU A 107 12.53 -20.15 -5.46
C LEU A 107 12.66 -18.75 -4.86
N SER A 108 12.35 -18.64 -3.57
CA SER A 108 12.57 -17.43 -2.78
C SER A 108 13.83 -17.61 -1.94
N LEU A 109 14.75 -16.64 -2.04
CA LEU A 109 15.98 -16.62 -1.22
C LEU A 109 15.77 -16.00 0.16
N ILE A 110 14.56 -15.55 0.49
CA ILE A 110 14.26 -14.90 1.77
C ILE A 110 14.29 -15.90 2.94
N HIS A 111 14.12 -17.19 2.65
CA HIS A 111 14.05 -18.25 3.65
C HIS A 111 15.28 -19.15 3.67
N ILE A 112 16.39 -18.71 3.13
CA ILE A 112 17.66 -19.45 3.17
C ILE A 112 18.57 -18.86 4.25
#